data_ab0a2e410fa1df497d8aa206cce6995f
#
_entry.id   ab0a2e410fa1df497d8aa206cce6995f
#
_cell.length_a   1.000
_cell.length_b   1.000
_cell.length_c   1.000
_cell.angle_alpha   90.00
_cell.angle_beta   90.00
_cell.angle_gamma   90.00
#
_symmetry.space_group_name_H-M   'P 1'
#
loop_
_entity.id
_entity.type
_entity.pdbx_description
1 polymer ?
#
loop_
_entity_poly.entity_id
_entity_poly.type
_entity_poly.pdbx_seq_one_letter_code
_entity_poly.pdbx_strand_id
1 'polypeptide(L)'
;VKLDFLYAAAIIPNHGKSRGQLMCEAMDFLRECVGEKMILGCGVPLMPAFGKVDYCRIGADMGLSWKVPFFSNREFISTYHTLGNSIFRRQLDGRAFLNDPDVFLLRDENIHCTFEQRKIIATVNKVFGSVLFTSDNVGKYSDEQMSVLLDTFKKSKIDVKSAEFLNENKRIMKFVYTQDGIEHTFKFNIDKGTIV
;
A
#
# COMPACT_ATOMS: atom_id res chain seq x y z
N VAL A 1 4.22 -16.83 -4.88
CA VAL A 1 5.44 -16.22 -5.46
C VAL A 1 5.30 -14.71 -5.46
N LYS A 2 6.29 -13.95 -4.95
CA LYS A 2 6.38 -12.50 -5.16
C LYS A 2 7.31 -12.25 -6.35
N LEU A 3 6.84 -11.48 -7.32
CA LEU A 3 7.58 -11.12 -8.52
C LEU A 3 7.74 -9.60 -8.55
N ASP A 4 8.99 -9.13 -8.53
CA ASP A 4 9.31 -7.71 -8.45
C ASP A 4 9.84 -7.16 -9.78
N PHE A 5 9.82 -5.81 -9.93
CA PHE A 5 10.28 -5.08 -11.11
C PHE A 5 9.65 -5.56 -12.44
N LEU A 6 8.41 -6.04 -12.41
CA LEU A 6 7.75 -6.60 -13.60
C LEU A 6 7.60 -5.59 -14.75
N TYR A 7 7.58 -4.28 -14.46
CA TYR A 7 7.59 -3.25 -15.50
C TYR A 7 8.77 -3.37 -16.47
N ALA A 8 9.87 -4.02 -16.05
CA ALA A 8 11.07 -4.19 -16.85
C ALA A 8 10.81 -4.99 -18.14
N ALA A 9 9.83 -5.90 -18.14
CA ALA A 9 9.46 -6.70 -19.30
C ALA A 9 8.97 -5.86 -20.50
N ALA A 10 8.57 -4.61 -20.26
CA ALA A 10 7.98 -3.75 -21.30
C ALA A 10 8.58 -2.33 -21.30
N ILE A 11 9.83 -2.16 -20.86
CA ILE A 11 10.49 -0.84 -20.88
C ILE A 11 10.67 -0.34 -22.31
N ILE A 12 11.11 -1.22 -23.21
CA ILE A 12 11.41 -0.89 -24.60
C ILE A 12 10.37 -1.58 -25.50
N PRO A 13 9.61 -0.82 -26.30
CA PRO A 13 8.74 -1.41 -27.33
C PRO A 13 9.57 -2.25 -28.31
N ASN A 14 9.09 -3.43 -28.66
CA ASN A 14 9.75 -4.30 -29.62
C ASN A 14 8.73 -5.12 -30.42
N HIS A 15 9.19 -5.83 -31.46
CA HIS A 15 8.36 -6.68 -32.30
C HIS A 15 7.09 -6.02 -32.85
N GLY A 16 7.11 -4.68 -33.06
CA GLY A 16 5.95 -3.93 -33.54
C GLY A 16 4.84 -3.76 -32.50
N LYS A 17 5.08 -4.10 -31.22
CA LYS A 17 4.10 -4.03 -30.15
C LYS A 17 4.34 -2.82 -29.25
N SER A 18 3.26 -2.27 -28.74
CA SER A 18 3.31 -1.25 -27.67
C SER A 18 3.78 -1.85 -26.34
N ARG A 19 4.26 -1.01 -25.44
CA ARG A 19 4.63 -1.41 -24.08
C ARG A 19 3.49 -2.09 -23.33
N GLY A 20 2.25 -1.61 -23.54
CA GLY A 20 1.06 -2.20 -22.92
C GLY A 20 0.82 -3.63 -23.41
N GLN A 21 0.91 -3.87 -24.72
CA GLN A 21 0.76 -5.22 -25.29
C GLN A 21 1.84 -6.18 -24.78
N LEU A 22 3.10 -5.75 -24.77
CA LEU A 22 4.20 -6.56 -24.22
C LEU A 22 3.99 -6.90 -22.74
N MET A 23 3.48 -5.94 -21.96
CA MET A 23 3.22 -6.19 -20.54
C MET A 23 2.07 -7.18 -20.33
N CYS A 24 1.00 -7.09 -21.12
CA CYS A 24 -0.09 -8.06 -21.06
C CYS A 24 0.40 -9.46 -21.39
N GLU A 25 1.17 -9.62 -22.47
CA GLU A 25 1.76 -10.90 -22.84
C GLU A 25 2.71 -11.47 -21.78
N ALA A 26 3.53 -10.61 -21.17
CA ALA A 26 4.39 -11.01 -20.07
C ALA A 26 3.58 -11.52 -18.86
N MET A 27 2.48 -10.86 -18.54
CA MET A 27 1.61 -11.29 -17.42
C MET A 27 0.86 -12.59 -17.75
N ASP A 28 0.43 -12.77 -19.00
CA ASP A 28 -0.18 -14.03 -19.46
C ASP A 28 0.82 -15.19 -19.35
N PHE A 29 2.04 -14.99 -19.85
CA PHE A 29 3.12 -15.97 -19.77
C PHE A 29 3.47 -16.33 -18.32
N LEU A 30 3.57 -15.31 -17.42
CA LEU A 30 3.85 -15.54 -16.01
C LEU A 30 2.74 -16.36 -15.34
N ARG A 31 1.48 -16.08 -15.62
CA ARG A 31 0.35 -16.85 -15.07
C ARG A 31 0.37 -18.28 -15.59
N GLU A 32 0.67 -18.50 -16.87
CA GLU A 32 0.81 -19.84 -17.44
C GLU A 32 1.94 -20.64 -16.75
N CYS A 33 3.12 -20.04 -16.57
CA CYS A 33 4.26 -20.68 -15.92
C CYS A 33 4.01 -21.01 -14.44
N VAL A 34 3.32 -20.13 -13.72
CA VAL A 34 3.06 -20.28 -12.29
C VAL A 34 1.87 -21.21 -12.01
N GLY A 35 0.96 -21.35 -12.98
CA GLY A 35 -0.26 -22.16 -12.85
C GLY A 35 -1.16 -21.64 -11.73
N GLU A 36 -1.66 -22.52 -10.87
CA GLU A 36 -2.60 -22.20 -9.80
C GLU A 36 -1.96 -21.58 -8.54
N LYS A 37 -0.64 -21.39 -8.53
CA LYS A 37 0.03 -20.81 -7.35
C LYS A 37 -0.24 -19.32 -7.26
N MET A 38 -0.34 -18.82 -6.04
CA MET A 38 -0.55 -17.38 -5.78
C MET A 38 0.62 -16.54 -6.27
N ILE A 39 0.30 -15.45 -6.97
CA ILE A 39 1.24 -14.42 -7.42
C ILE A 39 0.94 -13.12 -6.67
N LEU A 40 2.00 -12.54 -6.07
CA LEU A 40 2.03 -11.15 -5.64
C LEU A 40 2.86 -10.37 -6.64
N GLY A 41 2.20 -9.52 -7.43
CA GLY A 41 2.85 -8.64 -8.38
C GLY A 41 3.40 -7.40 -7.70
N CYS A 42 4.67 -7.07 -7.97
CA CYS A 42 5.32 -5.87 -7.46
C CYS A 42 6.01 -5.14 -8.61
N GLY A 43 5.94 -3.80 -8.63
CA GLY A 43 6.46 -3.04 -9.76
C GLY A 43 5.82 -3.40 -11.10
N VAL A 44 4.55 -3.80 -11.12
CA VAL A 44 3.80 -4.09 -12.33
C VAL A 44 2.83 -2.95 -12.63
N PRO A 45 2.69 -2.52 -13.91
CA PRO A 45 1.58 -1.65 -14.30
C PRO A 45 0.25 -2.30 -13.96
N LEU A 46 -0.63 -1.61 -13.23
CA LEU A 46 -1.79 -2.23 -12.59
C LEU A 46 -2.76 -2.89 -13.57
N MET A 47 -3.05 -2.23 -14.71
CA MET A 47 -4.03 -2.74 -15.68
C MET A 47 -3.64 -4.10 -16.29
N PRO A 48 -2.41 -4.34 -16.77
CA PRO A 48 -1.98 -5.66 -17.23
C PRO A 48 -2.03 -6.76 -16.16
N ALA A 49 -2.04 -6.40 -14.87
CA ALA A 49 -2.10 -7.34 -13.77
C ALA A 49 -3.53 -7.82 -13.45
N PHE A 50 -4.58 -7.16 -13.99
CA PHE A 50 -5.98 -7.49 -13.72
C PHE A 50 -6.30 -8.94 -14.09
N GLY A 51 -6.75 -9.73 -13.10
CA GLY A 51 -7.07 -11.15 -13.27
C GLY A 51 -5.86 -12.07 -13.52
N LYS A 52 -4.62 -11.55 -13.46
CA LYS A 52 -3.39 -12.33 -13.67
C LYS A 52 -2.61 -12.57 -12.38
N VAL A 53 -2.79 -11.72 -11.38
CA VAL A 53 -2.18 -11.83 -10.05
C VAL A 53 -3.25 -11.92 -8.98
N ASP A 54 -2.93 -12.58 -7.87
CA ASP A 54 -3.82 -12.71 -6.74
C ASP A 54 -3.72 -11.50 -5.82
N TYR A 55 -2.50 -10.99 -5.65
CA TYR A 55 -2.17 -9.79 -4.87
C TYR A 55 -1.34 -8.83 -5.72
N CYS A 56 -1.49 -7.54 -5.50
CA CYS A 56 -0.68 -6.54 -6.20
C CYS A 56 -0.28 -5.39 -5.29
N ARG A 57 1.00 -5.03 -5.32
CA ARG A 57 1.49 -3.78 -4.77
C ARG A 57 0.88 -2.61 -5.52
N ILE A 58 0.15 -1.77 -4.82
CA ILE A 58 -0.65 -0.70 -5.41
C ILE A 58 0.00 0.68 -5.33
N GLY A 59 1.13 0.80 -4.68
CA GLY A 59 1.84 2.07 -4.48
C GLY A 59 3.35 1.94 -4.54
N ALA A 60 4.01 3.04 -4.26
CA ALA A 60 5.45 3.10 -4.05
C ALA A 60 5.83 2.38 -2.75
N ASP A 61 7.13 2.13 -2.58
CA ASP A 61 7.67 1.58 -1.34
C ASP A 61 7.43 2.54 -0.16
N MET A 62 7.17 1.96 1.00
CA MET A 62 7.09 2.71 2.24
C MET A 62 8.47 3.25 2.62
N GLY A 63 8.56 4.56 2.81
CA GLY A 63 9.80 5.22 3.21
C GLY A 63 10.13 4.99 4.69
N LEU A 64 11.43 4.99 5.01
CA LEU A 64 11.90 4.98 6.40
C LEU A 64 11.73 6.35 7.07
N SER A 65 11.41 7.38 6.29
CA SER A 65 11.15 8.75 6.73
C SER A 65 9.79 9.19 6.20
N TRP A 66 9.07 10.00 6.98
CA TRP A 66 7.82 10.60 6.50
C TRP A 66 8.04 11.54 5.33
N LYS A 67 9.11 12.32 5.38
CA LYS A 67 9.49 13.29 4.35
C LYS A 67 10.83 12.93 3.72
N VAL A 68 10.95 13.19 2.43
CA VAL A 68 12.23 13.17 1.74
C VAL A 68 12.95 14.50 2.03
N PRO A 69 14.15 14.48 2.60
CA PRO A 69 14.90 15.71 2.87
C PRO A 69 15.08 16.55 1.61
N PHE A 70 14.91 17.86 1.74
CA PHE A 70 15.08 18.87 0.68
C PHE A 70 14.07 18.81 -0.49
N PHE A 71 13.11 17.88 -0.47
CA PHE A 71 12.13 17.74 -1.54
C PHE A 71 10.70 17.78 -1.01
N SER A 72 9.76 18.15 -1.88
CA SER A 72 8.34 18.04 -1.59
C SER A 72 7.91 16.58 -1.60
N ASN A 73 7.17 16.14 -0.60
CA ASN A 73 6.57 14.80 -0.58
C ASN A 73 5.67 14.50 -1.78
N ARG A 74 5.16 15.55 -2.43
CA ARG A 74 4.25 15.42 -3.58
C ARG A 74 4.99 15.25 -4.91
N GLU A 75 6.24 15.66 -4.98
CA GLU A 75 7.06 15.61 -6.19
C GLU A 75 7.91 14.34 -6.28
N PHE A 76 8.20 13.73 -5.14
CA PHE A 76 9.05 12.55 -5.04
C PHE A 76 8.29 11.35 -4.48
N ILE A 77 8.77 10.15 -4.80
CA ILE A 77 8.28 8.90 -4.20
C ILE A 77 8.49 8.99 -2.69
N SER A 78 7.40 8.92 -1.93
CA SER A 78 7.39 9.16 -0.50
C SER A 78 6.18 8.49 0.16
N THR A 79 6.16 8.48 1.48
CA THR A 79 5.02 8.03 2.30
C THR A 79 3.70 8.69 1.88
N TYR A 80 3.73 9.96 1.45
CA TYR A 80 2.55 10.65 0.89
C TYR A 80 1.92 9.87 -0.28
N HIS A 81 2.74 9.44 -1.25
CA HIS A 81 2.25 8.69 -2.41
C HIS A 81 1.80 7.28 -2.04
N THR A 82 2.53 6.61 -1.16
CA THR A 82 2.18 5.26 -0.70
C THR A 82 0.83 5.26 -0.01
N LEU A 83 0.60 6.15 0.96
CA LEU A 83 -0.67 6.28 1.66
C LEU A 83 -1.80 6.73 0.72
N GLY A 84 -1.53 7.73 -0.13
CA GLY A 84 -2.50 8.20 -1.13
C GLY A 84 -2.93 7.09 -2.09
N ASN A 85 -1.99 6.30 -2.60
CA ASN A 85 -2.29 5.16 -3.47
C ASN A 85 -3.11 4.09 -2.73
N SER A 86 -2.76 3.74 -1.50
CA SER A 86 -3.50 2.76 -0.70
C SER A 86 -4.96 3.20 -0.52
N ILE A 87 -5.19 4.46 -0.18
CA ILE A 87 -6.52 5.01 0.08
C ILE A 87 -7.35 5.13 -1.20
N PHE A 88 -6.79 5.73 -2.27
CA PHE A 88 -7.55 6.04 -3.49
C PHE A 88 -7.63 4.90 -4.50
N ARG A 89 -6.77 3.88 -4.40
CA ARG A 89 -6.84 2.66 -5.20
C ARG A 89 -7.62 1.53 -4.52
N ARG A 90 -8.28 1.79 -3.40
CA ARG A 90 -9.10 0.80 -2.69
C ARG A 90 -10.16 0.12 -3.55
N GLN A 91 -10.63 0.79 -4.59
CA GLN A 91 -11.65 0.22 -5.51
C GLN A 91 -11.13 -0.97 -6.32
N LEU A 92 -9.83 -1.19 -6.38
CA LEU A 92 -9.23 -2.35 -7.05
C LEU A 92 -9.29 -3.61 -6.18
N ASP A 93 -9.36 -3.41 -4.85
CA ASP A 93 -9.35 -4.50 -3.88
C ASP A 93 -10.54 -5.45 -4.05
N GLY A 94 -10.24 -6.74 -4.15
CA GLY A 94 -11.24 -7.79 -4.37
C GLY A 94 -11.94 -7.76 -5.74
N ARG A 95 -11.57 -6.83 -6.64
CA ARG A 95 -12.12 -6.73 -8.00
C ARG A 95 -11.11 -7.09 -9.08
N ALA A 96 -9.93 -6.53 -8.99
CA ALA A 96 -8.83 -6.78 -9.91
C ALA A 96 -7.82 -7.76 -9.32
N PHE A 97 -7.53 -7.61 -8.07
CA PHE A 97 -6.63 -8.40 -7.23
C PHE A 97 -6.88 -7.99 -5.75
N LEU A 98 -6.13 -8.57 -4.81
CA LEU A 98 -6.10 -8.13 -3.42
C LEU A 98 -4.95 -7.12 -3.23
N ASN A 99 -5.26 -5.99 -2.58
CA ASN A 99 -4.32 -4.87 -2.45
C ASN A 99 -3.19 -5.16 -1.47
N ASP A 100 -1.95 -4.94 -1.91
CA ASP A 100 -0.75 -4.86 -1.09
C ASP A 100 -0.35 -3.38 -0.92
N PRO A 101 -0.54 -2.77 0.26
CA PRO A 101 -0.17 -1.38 0.52
C PRO A 101 1.31 -1.18 0.83
N ASP A 102 2.12 -2.24 0.82
CA ASP A 102 3.47 -2.36 1.35
C ASP A 102 3.54 -2.64 2.85
N VAL A 103 4.77 -2.76 3.36
CA VAL A 103 5.03 -3.01 4.77
C VAL A 103 4.60 -1.83 5.63
N PHE A 104 4.27 -2.10 6.89
CA PHE A 104 4.30 -1.12 7.95
C PHE A 104 5.38 -1.51 8.97
N LEU A 105 6.03 -0.52 9.56
CA LEU A 105 7.13 -0.69 10.47
C LEU A 105 6.82 0.02 11.78
N LEU A 106 6.94 -0.69 12.89
CA LEU A 106 6.70 -0.15 14.23
C LEU A 106 7.98 -0.02 15.06
N ARG A 107 9.11 -0.62 14.58
CA ARG A 107 10.41 -0.56 15.24
C ARG A 107 10.90 0.87 15.45
N ASP A 108 11.79 1.07 16.42
CA ASP A 108 12.47 2.35 16.67
C ASP A 108 13.83 2.43 15.99
N GLU A 109 14.44 1.30 15.67
CA GLU A 109 15.77 1.22 15.03
C GLU A 109 15.67 1.46 13.51
N ASN A 110 16.59 2.27 12.98
CA ASN A 110 16.71 2.53 11.52
C ASN A 110 15.42 3.03 10.87
N ILE A 111 14.67 3.89 11.57
CA ILE A 111 13.49 4.57 11.04
C ILE A 111 13.45 6.00 11.59
N HIS A 112 13.05 6.95 10.75
CA HIS A 112 12.97 8.37 11.11
C HIS A 112 11.53 8.84 11.29
N CYS A 113 10.55 7.97 11.08
CA CYS A 113 9.16 8.25 11.39
C CYS A 113 8.93 8.25 12.88
N THR A 114 8.17 9.22 13.39
CA THR A 114 7.69 9.21 14.78
C THR A 114 6.75 8.02 15.01
N PHE A 115 6.51 7.65 16.25
CA PHE A 115 5.59 6.56 16.56
C PHE A 115 4.15 6.88 16.09
N GLU A 116 3.72 8.14 16.18
CA GLU A 116 2.42 8.57 15.63
C GLU A 116 2.34 8.35 14.12
N GLN A 117 3.39 8.69 13.38
CA GLN A 117 3.48 8.43 11.94
C GLN A 117 3.40 6.94 11.61
N ARG A 118 4.10 6.10 12.37
CA ARG A 118 4.05 4.64 12.22
C ARG A 118 2.65 4.08 12.50
N LYS A 119 1.93 4.61 13.50
CA LYS A 119 0.53 4.27 13.77
C LYS A 119 -0.40 4.66 12.61
N ILE A 120 -0.19 5.82 12.00
CA ILE A 120 -0.96 6.23 10.80
C ILE A 120 -0.77 5.22 9.68
N ILE A 121 0.49 4.82 9.39
CA ILE A 121 0.79 3.84 8.35
C ILE A 121 0.11 2.50 8.66
N ALA A 122 0.26 1.98 9.86
CA ALA A 122 -0.37 0.73 10.30
C ALA A 122 -1.91 0.78 10.15
N THR A 123 -2.53 1.91 10.54
CA THR A 123 -3.99 2.11 10.40
C THR A 123 -4.42 2.12 8.93
N VAL A 124 -3.68 2.80 8.05
CA VAL A 124 -3.99 2.81 6.61
C VAL A 124 -3.83 1.41 6.02
N ASN A 125 -2.77 0.69 6.38
CA ASN A 125 -2.56 -0.68 5.92
C ASN A 125 -3.68 -1.61 6.40
N LYS A 126 -4.10 -1.51 7.68
CA LYS A 126 -5.21 -2.27 8.24
C LYS A 126 -6.52 -2.04 7.49
N VAL A 127 -6.82 -0.77 7.16
CA VAL A 127 -8.12 -0.39 6.58
C VAL A 127 -8.20 -0.63 5.07
N PHE A 128 -7.07 -0.48 4.35
CA PHE A 128 -7.06 -0.48 2.88
C PHE A 128 -6.25 -1.62 2.25
N GLY A 129 -5.54 -2.41 3.05
CA GLY A 129 -4.77 -3.55 2.59
C GLY A 129 -5.52 -4.87 2.79
N SER A 130 -5.41 -5.77 1.82
CA SER A 130 -5.88 -7.16 1.94
C SER A 130 -4.77 -8.13 2.30
N VAL A 131 -3.53 -7.72 2.20
CA VAL A 131 -2.36 -8.42 2.71
C VAL A 131 -1.52 -7.45 3.55
N LEU A 132 -1.05 -7.92 4.70
CA LEU A 132 -0.30 -7.11 5.65
C LEU A 132 1.09 -7.69 5.85
N PHE A 133 2.12 -6.86 5.71
CA PHE A 133 3.50 -7.23 5.92
C PHE A 133 4.17 -6.31 6.92
N THR A 134 5.06 -6.90 7.72
CA THR A 134 6.08 -6.18 8.49
C THR A 134 7.41 -6.88 8.32
N SER A 135 8.51 -6.12 8.31
CA SER A 135 9.87 -6.66 8.29
C SER A 135 10.61 -6.40 9.61
N ASP A 136 9.87 -6.09 10.66
CA ASP A 136 10.43 -5.81 11.97
C ASP A 136 10.77 -7.09 12.74
N ASN A 137 11.76 -7.00 13.62
CA ASN A 137 11.97 -7.99 14.65
C ASN A 137 10.99 -7.77 15.79
N VAL A 138 9.82 -8.42 15.71
CA VAL A 138 8.72 -8.26 16.68
C VAL A 138 9.11 -8.64 18.11
N GLY A 139 10.16 -9.46 18.29
CA GLY A 139 10.69 -9.80 19.62
C GLY A 139 11.34 -8.64 20.36
N LYS A 140 11.56 -7.50 19.69
CA LYS A 140 12.10 -6.26 20.28
C LYS A 140 11.04 -5.20 20.56
N TYR A 141 9.77 -5.50 20.30
CA TYR A 141 8.70 -4.52 20.48
C TYR A 141 8.41 -4.21 21.95
N SER A 142 8.14 -2.96 22.22
CA SER A 142 7.50 -2.54 23.48
C SER A 142 6.05 -3.02 23.52
N ASP A 143 5.43 -2.99 24.69
CA ASP A 143 4.02 -3.34 24.87
C ASP A 143 3.10 -2.46 23.98
N GLU A 144 3.43 -1.18 23.83
CA GLU A 144 2.67 -0.27 22.97
C GLU A 144 2.80 -0.65 21.49
N GLN A 145 4.01 -0.97 21.00
CA GLN A 145 4.23 -1.45 19.62
C GLN A 145 3.53 -2.78 19.38
N MET A 146 3.58 -3.69 20.34
CA MET A 146 2.89 -4.97 20.26
C MET A 146 1.37 -4.80 20.23
N SER A 147 0.82 -3.88 21.02
CA SER A 147 -0.61 -3.54 20.98
C SER A 147 -1.05 -3.06 19.59
N VAL A 148 -0.27 -2.16 18.96
CA VAL A 148 -0.55 -1.68 17.59
C VAL A 148 -0.44 -2.83 16.58
N LEU A 149 0.56 -3.69 16.70
CA LEU A 149 0.72 -4.85 15.82
C LEU A 149 -0.50 -5.77 15.89
N LEU A 150 -0.89 -6.16 17.10
CA LEU A 150 -2.02 -7.07 17.32
C LEU A 150 -3.34 -6.46 16.83
N ASP A 151 -3.57 -5.15 17.06
CA ASP A 151 -4.73 -4.45 16.51
C ASP A 151 -4.70 -4.42 14.97
N THR A 152 -3.54 -4.19 14.37
CA THR A 152 -3.38 -4.15 12.91
C THR A 152 -3.68 -5.50 12.27
N PHE A 153 -3.19 -6.59 12.85
CA PHE A 153 -3.41 -7.96 12.34
C PHE A 153 -4.72 -8.60 12.81
N LYS A 154 -5.47 -7.93 13.70
CA LYS A 154 -6.75 -8.47 14.17
C LYS A 154 -7.70 -8.65 12.99
N LYS A 155 -8.12 -9.90 12.75
CA LYS A 155 -9.12 -10.20 11.73
C LYS A 155 -10.44 -9.51 12.08
N SER A 156 -10.90 -8.63 11.22
CA SER A 156 -12.14 -7.87 11.38
C SER A 156 -12.77 -7.62 10.01
N LYS A 157 -14.09 -7.45 9.99
CA LYS A 157 -14.80 -7.05 8.77
C LYS A 157 -14.72 -5.52 8.65
N ILE A 158 -13.93 -5.05 7.70
CA ILE A 158 -13.79 -3.62 7.42
C ILE A 158 -14.55 -3.27 6.14
N ASP A 159 -15.32 -2.18 6.19
CA ASP A 159 -16.01 -1.62 5.03
C ASP A 159 -15.81 -0.10 5.00
N VAL A 160 -15.10 0.38 3.97
CA VAL A 160 -14.78 1.80 3.83
C VAL A 160 -15.95 2.55 3.20
N LYS A 161 -16.52 3.49 3.94
CA LYS A 161 -17.67 4.31 3.51
C LYS A 161 -17.24 5.49 2.63
N SER A 162 -16.22 6.21 3.07
CA SER A 162 -15.69 7.35 2.32
C SER A 162 -14.20 7.57 2.58
N ALA A 163 -13.53 8.21 1.62
CA ALA A 163 -12.17 8.71 1.79
C ALA A 163 -11.99 9.94 0.91
N GLU A 164 -11.56 11.05 1.50
CA GLU A 164 -11.49 12.35 0.86
C GLU A 164 -10.43 13.25 1.46
N PHE A 165 -10.01 14.26 0.71
CA PHE A 165 -9.30 15.40 1.27
C PHE A 165 -10.30 16.46 1.74
N LEU A 166 -10.13 16.96 2.98
CA LEU A 166 -11.05 17.95 3.56
C LEU A 166 -10.79 19.39 3.11
N ASN A 167 -9.63 19.68 2.52
CA ASN A 167 -9.25 21.05 2.15
C ASN A 167 -8.68 21.11 0.73
N GLU A 168 -8.77 22.30 0.12
CA GLU A 168 -8.32 22.55 -1.25
C GLU A 168 -6.83 22.24 -1.47
N ASN A 169 -5.99 22.47 -0.46
CA ASN A 169 -4.55 22.17 -0.55
C ASN A 169 -4.23 20.68 -0.35
N LYS A 170 -5.25 19.81 -0.18
CA LYS A 170 -5.12 18.35 -0.07
C LYS A 170 -4.13 17.90 1.00
N ARG A 171 -4.16 18.52 2.18
CA ARG A 171 -3.29 18.17 3.30
C ARG A 171 -3.96 17.33 4.36
N ILE A 172 -5.26 17.53 4.59
CA ILE A 172 -6.01 16.76 5.57
C ILE A 172 -6.76 15.65 4.88
N MET A 173 -6.34 14.43 5.14
CA MET A 173 -7.02 13.20 4.71
C MET A 173 -8.03 12.79 5.78
N LYS A 174 -9.25 12.47 5.36
CA LYS A 174 -10.28 11.86 6.18
C LYS A 174 -10.78 10.58 5.52
N PHE A 175 -10.96 9.54 6.29
CA PHE A 175 -11.74 8.38 5.86
C PHE A 175 -12.67 7.88 6.96
N VAL A 176 -13.80 7.35 6.53
CA VAL A 176 -14.83 6.76 7.38
C VAL A 176 -14.96 5.28 7.00
N TYR A 177 -14.93 4.42 7.98
CA TYR A 177 -15.06 2.98 7.78
C TYR A 177 -15.85 2.33 8.93
N THR A 178 -16.42 1.19 8.70
CA THR A 178 -16.93 0.34 9.77
C THR A 178 -15.98 -0.82 10.02
N GLN A 179 -15.76 -1.14 11.28
CA GLN A 179 -15.04 -2.32 11.72
C GLN A 179 -15.98 -3.15 12.60
N ASP A 180 -16.32 -4.35 12.15
CA ASP A 180 -17.27 -5.25 12.83
C ASP A 180 -18.62 -4.57 13.14
N GLY A 181 -19.07 -3.69 12.24
CA GLY A 181 -20.32 -2.92 12.34
C GLY A 181 -20.24 -1.61 13.11
N ILE A 182 -19.13 -1.31 13.76
CA ILE A 182 -18.90 -0.04 14.49
C ILE A 182 -18.25 0.96 13.53
N GLU A 183 -18.82 2.15 13.44
CA GLU A 183 -18.29 3.21 12.58
C GLU A 183 -17.12 3.95 13.26
N HIS A 184 -16.08 4.17 12.45
CA HIS A 184 -14.88 4.90 12.82
C HIS A 184 -14.60 6.01 11.81
N THR A 185 -14.11 7.13 12.31
CA THR A 185 -13.58 8.23 11.50
C THR A 185 -12.12 8.44 11.84
N PHE A 186 -11.26 8.47 10.81
CA PHE A 186 -9.84 8.74 10.97
C PHE A 186 -9.45 9.97 10.14
N LYS A 187 -8.71 10.90 10.76
CA LYS A 187 -8.24 12.12 10.12
C LYS A 187 -6.77 12.33 10.41
N PHE A 188 -6.01 12.69 9.41
CA PHE A 188 -4.60 13.00 9.59
C PHE A 188 -4.09 13.99 8.54
N ASN A 189 -3.05 14.72 8.90
CA ASN A 189 -2.33 15.58 7.96
C ASN A 189 -1.31 14.72 7.20
N ILE A 190 -1.52 14.51 5.90
CA ILE A 190 -0.69 13.63 5.09
C ILE A 190 0.71 14.22 4.82
N ASP A 191 0.87 15.55 4.84
CA ASP A 191 2.17 16.21 4.67
C ASP A 191 3.02 16.13 5.95
N LYS A 192 2.40 16.22 7.13
CA LYS A 192 3.09 16.25 8.42
C LYS A 192 3.16 14.88 9.11
N GLY A 193 2.23 14.00 8.80
CA GLY A 193 2.09 12.74 9.52
C GLY A 193 1.60 12.93 10.94
N THR A 194 0.59 13.77 11.14
CA THR A 194 -0.02 14.03 12.44
C THR A 194 -1.51 13.73 12.40
N ILE A 195 -2.03 13.09 13.44
CA ILE A 195 -3.47 12.85 13.62
C ILE A 195 -4.15 14.19 13.93
N VAL A 196 -5.39 14.36 13.44
CA VAL A 196 -6.16 15.62 13.57
C VAL A 196 -7.52 15.34 14.22
#